data_bc652db58ed3423b70d28b3b6f748270
#
_entry.id   bc652db58ed3423b70d28b3b6f748270
#
_cell.length_a   1.000
_cell.length_b   1.000
_cell.length_c   1.000
_cell.angle_alpha   90.00
_cell.angle_beta   90.00
_cell.angle_gamma   90.00
#
_symmetry.space_group_name_H-M   'P 1'
#
loop_
_entity.id
_entity.type
_entity.pdbx_description
1 polymer ?
#
loop_
_entity_poly.entity_id
_entity_poly.type
_entity_poly.pdbx_seq_one_letter_code
_entity_poly.pdbx_strand_id
1 'polypeptide(L)'
;MVKFIGEYNAKVDDKGRLIFPAAFKSIMPADEDMRFVIRKDTFTDCLEMYTYAEWERQAELVKSKLNIAFNEKHAKFWRAYMNNRTVVEPDAKLGRISIPKKLLELIGVTKEVIFSGNDYKIEIWAKENFESGIISNEEFVSIANMLSDL
;
A
#
# COMPACT_ATOMS: atom_id res chain seq x y z
N MET A 1 0.62 -16.39 7.49
CA MET A 1 0.88 -15.07 6.91
C MET A 1 -0.06 -14.80 5.75
N VAL A 2 -0.69 -13.65 5.76
CA VAL A 2 -1.66 -13.30 4.72
C VAL A 2 -0.93 -12.86 3.45
N LYS A 3 -1.38 -13.38 2.30
CA LYS A 3 -0.86 -13.01 0.99
C LYS A 3 -1.99 -12.57 0.09
N PHE A 4 -1.83 -11.40 -0.51
CA PHE A 4 -2.87 -10.79 -1.33
C PHE A 4 -2.57 -11.00 -2.82
N ILE A 5 -3.56 -11.49 -3.55
CA ILE A 5 -3.47 -11.77 -4.99
C ILE A 5 -4.72 -11.22 -5.67
N GLY A 6 -4.52 -10.60 -6.81
CA GLY A 6 -5.62 -10.13 -7.66
C GLY A 6 -5.78 -8.63 -7.68
N GLU A 7 -6.55 -8.16 -8.64
CA GLU A 7 -6.80 -6.75 -8.89
C GLU A 7 -8.30 -6.49 -8.82
N TYR A 8 -8.69 -5.44 -8.10
CA TYR A 8 -10.10 -5.11 -7.88
C TYR A 8 -10.32 -3.61 -7.99
N ASN A 9 -11.32 -3.20 -8.74
CA ASN A 9 -11.71 -1.80 -8.87
C ASN A 9 -12.61 -1.38 -7.71
N ALA A 10 -12.50 -0.13 -7.30
CA ALA A 10 -13.41 0.47 -6.33
C ALA A 10 -13.62 1.94 -6.66
N LYS A 11 -14.85 2.41 -6.43
CA LYS A 11 -15.20 3.82 -6.58
C LYS A 11 -15.00 4.53 -5.26
N VAL A 12 -14.43 5.74 -5.32
CA VAL A 12 -14.25 6.59 -4.16
C VAL A 12 -15.40 7.58 -4.09
N ASP A 13 -16.09 7.66 -2.95
CA ASP A 13 -17.16 8.64 -2.77
C ASP A 13 -16.60 10.01 -2.36
N ASP A 14 -17.49 11.00 -2.22
CA ASP A 14 -17.13 12.39 -1.91
C ASP A 14 -16.37 12.55 -0.59
N LYS A 15 -16.50 11.56 0.30
CA LYS A 15 -15.89 11.61 1.63
C LYS A 15 -14.61 10.77 1.72
N GLY A 16 -14.13 10.25 0.60
CA GLY A 16 -12.94 9.42 0.57
C GLY A 16 -13.18 7.98 1.01
N ARG A 17 -14.45 7.53 1.00
CA ARG A 17 -14.79 6.15 1.38
C ARG A 17 -14.87 5.28 0.14
N LEU A 18 -14.43 4.05 0.29
CA LEU A 18 -14.48 3.06 -0.79
C LEU A 18 -14.62 1.66 -0.15
N ILE A 19 -15.18 0.73 -0.92
CA ILE A 19 -15.41 -0.63 -0.43
C ILE A 19 -14.12 -1.42 -0.57
N PHE A 20 -13.66 -1.99 0.54
CA PHE A 20 -12.52 -2.89 0.55
C PHE A 20 -12.89 -4.20 -0.15
N PRO A 21 -12.04 -4.74 -1.04
CA PRO A 21 -12.39 -5.96 -1.78
C PRO A 21 -12.73 -7.13 -0.87
N ALA A 22 -13.92 -7.71 -1.09
CA ALA A 22 -14.38 -8.86 -0.32
C ALA A 22 -13.43 -10.05 -0.44
N ALA A 23 -12.80 -10.20 -1.61
CA ALA A 23 -11.84 -11.28 -1.85
C ALA A 23 -10.62 -11.16 -0.91
N PHE A 24 -10.15 -9.97 -0.63
CA PHE A 24 -9.04 -9.76 0.31
C PHE A 24 -9.49 -10.01 1.75
N LYS A 25 -10.71 -9.59 2.07
CA LYS A 25 -11.26 -9.82 3.41
C LYS A 25 -11.41 -11.32 3.70
N SER A 26 -11.84 -12.09 2.71
CA SER A 26 -12.14 -13.52 2.87
C SER A 26 -10.90 -14.37 3.15
N ILE A 27 -9.72 -13.94 2.75
CA ILE A 27 -8.48 -14.70 2.99
C ILE A 27 -7.87 -14.41 4.36
N MET A 28 -8.39 -13.41 5.06
CA MET A 28 -7.90 -13.08 6.40
C MET A 28 -8.53 -13.99 7.43
N PRO A 29 -7.74 -14.50 8.39
CA PRO A 29 -8.31 -15.32 9.47
C PRO A 29 -9.38 -14.56 10.26
N ALA A 30 -10.40 -15.27 10.74
CA ALA A 30 -11.55 -14.65 11.43
C ALA A 30 -11.14 -13.90 12.70
N ASP A 31 -10.07 -14.32 13.35
CA ASP A 31 -9.53 -13.71 14.57
C ASP A 31 -8.42 -12.68 14.29
N GLU A 32 -8.14 -12.41 13.02
CA GLU A 32 -7.11 -11.46 12.64
C GLU A 32 -7.54 -10.02 12.93
N ASP A 33 -6.57 -9.21 13.31
CA ASP A 33 -6.76 -7.77 13.44
C ASP A 33 -7.09 -7.21 12.04
N MET A 34 -8.25 -6.58 11.90
CA MET A 34 -8.71 -6.05 10.61
C MET A 34 -8.26 -4.62 10.36
N ARG A 35 -7.36 -4.08 11.20
CA ARG A 35 -6.78 -2.78 10.95
C ARG A 35 -5.69 -2.88 9.91
N PHE A 36 -5.65 -1.89 9.03
CA PHE A 36 -4.61 -1.76 8.02
C PHE A 36 -3.93 -0.41 8.17
N VAL A 37 -2.66 -0.36 7.82
CA VAL A 37 -1.92 0.91 7.74
C VAL A 37 -1.70 1.22 6.28
N ILE A 38 -2.08 2.43 5.89
CA ILE A 38 -1.91 2.92 4.52
C ILE A 38 -0.90 4.06 4.54
N ARG A 39 0.05 4.04 3.62
CA ARG A 39 1.02 5.10 3.42
C ARG A 39 1.35 5.26 1.95
N LYS A 40 1.86 6.43 1.57
CA LYS A 40 2.37 6.65 0.21
C LYS A 40 3.64 5.82 0.00
N ASP A 41 3.72 5.11 -1.12
CA ASP A 41 4.94 4.38 -1.51
C ASP A 41 6.11 5.36 -1.64
N THR A 42 7.31 4.92 -1.24
CA THR A 42 8.49 5.77 -1.25
C THR A 42 8.92 6.18 -2.66
N PHE A 43 8.76 5.31 -3.63
CA PHE A 43 9.29 5.52 -4.98
C PHE A 43 8.22 5.74 -6.05
N THR A 44 7.00 5.31 -5.79
CA THR A 44 5.96 5.20 -6.82
C THR A 44 4.70 5.94 -6.40
N ASP A 45 3.93 6.44 -7.36
CA ASP A 45 2.68 7.15 -7.09
C ASP A 45 1.53 6.18 -6.84
N CYS A 46 1.67 5.39 -5.78
CA CYS A 46 0.60 4.53 -5.28
C CYS A 46 0.64 4.56 -3.75
N LEU A 47 -0.41 4.01 -3.14
CA LEU A 47 -0.44 3.82 -1.69
C LEU A 47 -0.11 2.36 -1.39
N GLU A 48 0.62 2.15 -0.31
CA GLU A 48 0.86 0.81 0.24
C GLU A 48 -0.13 0.58 1.37
N MET A 49 -0.74 -0.59 1.40
CA MET A 49 -1.70 -0.98 2.43
C MET A 49 -1.25 -2.30 3.05
N TYR A 50 -0.93 -2.26 4.34
CA TYR A 50 -0.41 -3.41 5.08
C TYR A 50 -1.40 -3.81 6.18
N THR A 51 -1.46 -5.10 6.51
CA THR A 51 -2.05 -5.49 7.79
C THR A 51 -1.25 -4.83 8.90
N TYR A 52 -1.85 -4.63 10.06
CA TYR A 52 -1.15 -3.95 11.15
C TYR A 52 0.13 -4.68 11.55
N ALA A 53 0.09 -6.00 11.62
CA ALA A 53 1.27 -6.81 11.94
C ALA A 53 2.38 -6.69 10.89
N GLU A 54 2.01 -6.71 9.61
CA GLU A 54 3.01 -6.56 8.54
C GLU A 54 3.60 -5.14 8.53
N TRP A 55 2.77 -4.13 8.83
CA TRP A 55 3.27 -2.77 8.96
C TRP A 55 4.34 -2.67 10.05
N GLU A 56 4.08 -3.25 11.21
CA GLU A 56 5.06 -3.24 12.29
C GLU A 56 6.38 -3.90 11.87
N ARG A 57 6.29 -5.02 11.15
CA ARG A 57 7.47 -5.72 10.64
C ARG A 57 8.24 -4.86 9.63
N GLN A 58 7.54 -4.22 8.70
CA GLN A 58 8.17 -3.34 7.70
C GLN A 58 8.83 -2.13 8.36
N ALA A 59 8.15 -1.52 9.31
CA ALA A 59 8.70 -0.37 10.03
C ALA A 59 9.98 -0.74 10.78
N GLU A 60 10.02 -1.90 11.42
CA GLU A 60 11.22 -2.38 12.11
C GLU A 60 12.37 -2.65 11.14
N LEU A 61 12.07 -3.21 9.97
CA LEU A 61 13.10 -3.44 8.95
C LEU A 61 13.73 -2.12 8.47
N VAL A 62 12.90 -1.11 8.21
CA VAL A 62 13.39 0.20 7.79
C VAL A 62 14.20 0.84 8.91
N LYS A 63 13.68 0.82 10.12
CA LYS A 63 14.34 1.40 11.29
C LYS A 63 15.70 0.75 11.57
N SER A 64 15.82 -0.55 11.34
CA SER A 64 17.08 -1.29 11.56
C SER A 64 18.22 -0.80 10.67
N LYS A 65 17.91 -0.13 9.57
CA LYS A 65 18.91 0.41 8.64
C LYS A 65 19.30 1.85 8.95
N LEU A 66 18.71 2.43 10.00
CA LEU A 66 18.88 3.85 10.33
C LEU A 66 19.59 4.03 11.66
N ASN A 67 20.32 5.14 11.76
CA ASN A 67 20.88 5.62 13.01
C ASN A 67 20.16 6.93 13.37
N ILE A 68 18.94 6.81 13.86
CA ILE A 68 18.05 7.95 14.09
C ILE A 68 18.58 8.88 15.18
N ALA A 69 19.20 8.31 16.21
CA ALA A 69 19.64 9.08 17.37
C ALA A 69 20.83 10.01 17.07
N PHE A 70 21.72 9.60 16.16
CA PHE A 70 22.98 10.32 15.94
C PHE A 70 23.25 10.74 14.50
N ASN A 71 22.30 10.49 13.58
CA ASN A 71 22.46 10.91 12.19
C ASN A 71 21.25 11.74 11.75
N GLU A 72 21.52 13.02 11.48
CA GLU A 72 20.45 13.96 11.14
C GLU A 72 19.67 13.57 9.89
N LYS A 73 20.36 13.10 8.86
CA LYS A 73 19.70 12.67 7.61
C LYS A 73 18.79 11.48 7.85
N HIS A 74 19.24 10.52 8.67
CA HIS A 74 18.43 9.35 9.02
C HIS A 74 17.20 9.76 9.83
N ALA A 75 17.34 10.70 10.75
CA ALA A 75 16.21 11.21 11.52
C ALA A 75 15.18 11.90 10.61
N LYS A 76 15.64 12.68 9.64
CA LYS A 76 14.76 13.34 8.66
C LYS A 76 14.04 12.32 7.77
N PHE A 77 14.76 11.31 7.31
CA PHE A 77 14.17 10.24 6.52
C PHE A 77 13.07 9.53 7.30
N TRP A 78 13.35 9.16 8.55
CA TRP A 78 12.40 8.45 9.39
C TRP A 78 11.12 9.28 9.61
N ARG A 79 11.27 10.57 9.88
CA ARG A 79 10.13 11.47 10.07
C ARG A 79 9.28 11.54 8.80
N ALA A 80 9.90 11.64 7.64
CA ALA A 80 9.20 11.66 6.36
C ALA A 80 8.52 10.32 6.07
N TYR A 81 9.20 9.22 6.38
CA TYR A 81 8.67 7.87 6.21
C TYR A 81 7.40 7.65 7.05
N MET A 82 7.38 8.21 8.26
CA MET A 82 6.23 8.12 9.17
C MET A 82 5.12 9.12 8.88
N ASN A 83 5.39 10.09 8.01
CA ASN A 83 4.40 11.11 7.67
C ASN A 83 3.36 10.56 6.69
N ASN A 84 2.13 11.13 6.74
CA ASN A 84 1.03 10.79 5.81
C ASN A 84 0.61 9.32 5.82
N ARG A 85 0.81 8.63 6.95
CA ARG A 85 0.24 7.29 7.12
C ARG A 85 -1.07 7.40 7.88
N THR A 86 -1.94 6.43 7.67
CA THR A 86 -3.23 6.38 8.36
C THR A 86 -3.59 4.94 8.69
N VAL A 87 -4.41 4.77 9.72
CA VAL A 87 -4.95 3.45 10.07
C VAL A 87 -6.40 3.41 9.61
N VAL A 88 -6.78 2.36 8.91
CA VAL A 88 -8.15 2.15 8.46
C VAL A 88 -8.62 0.76 8.87
N GLU A 89 -9.94 0.61 9.01
CA GLU A 89 -10.56 -0.67 9.30
C GLU A 89 -11.88 -0.74 8.52
N PRO A 90 -12.12 -1.82 7.74
CA PRO A 90 -13.38 -1.95 7.02
C PRO A 90 -14.55 -1.97 8.00
N ASP A 91 -15.59 -1.19 7.73
CA ASP A 91 -16.76 -1.14 8.60
C ASP A 91 -17.56 -2.46 8.54
N ALA A 92 -18.32 -2.73 9.59
CA ALA A 92 -19.07 -3.99 9.73
C ALA A 92 -20.23 -4.12 8.76
N LYS A 93 -20.77 -2.99 8.26
CA LYS A 93 -21.96 -3.02 7.40
C LYS A 93 -21.64 -3.28 5.95
N LEU A 94 -20.79 -2.45 5.36
CA LEU A 94 -20.49 -2.47 3.93
C LEU A 94 -19.06 -2.80 3.59
N GLY A 95 -18.19 -2.93 4.60
CA GLY A 95 -16.78 -3.17 4.37
C GLY A 95 -16.07 -1.96 3.78
N ARG A 96 -16.52 -0.75 4.11
CA ARG A 96 -15.91 0.48 3.61
C ARG A 96 -14.72 0.89 4.45
N ILE A 97 -13.73 1.46 3.78
CA ILE A 97 -12.61 2.14 4.44
C ILE A 97 -12.63 3.60 4.03
N SER A 98 -12.09 4.46 4.89
CA SER A 98 -11.95 5.89 4.60
C SER A 98 -10.49 6.22 4.43
N ILE A 99 -10.13 6.76 3.26
CA ILE A 99 -8.78 7.20 2.98
C ILE A 99 -8.75 8.73 2.96
N PRO A 100 -7.85 9.38 3.71
CA PRO A 100 -7.75 10.83 3.67
C PRO A 100 -7.59 11.34 2.25
N LYS A 101 -8.32 12.39 1.91
CA LYS A 101 -8.27 12.99 0.57
C LYS A 101 -6.87 13.38 0.16
N LYS A 102 -6.06 13.82 1.10
CA LYS A 102 -4.66 14.17 0.86
C LYS A 102 -3.87 13.00 0.25
N LEU A 103 -4.07 11.79 0.77
CA LEU A 103 -3.40 10.60 0.23
C LEU A 103 -3.90 10.25 -1.16
N LEU A 104 -5.21 10.36 -1.38
CA LEU A 104 -5.80 10.11 -2.70
C LEU A 104 -5.29 11.11 -3.73
N GLU A 105 -5.15 12.37 -3.35
CA GLU A 105 -4.60 13.42 -4.21
C GLU A 105 -3.15 13.16 -4.57
N LEU A 106 -2.36 12.70 -3.60
CA LEU A 106 -0.94 12.40 -3.83
C LEU A 106 -0.72 11.37 -4.93
N ILE A 107 -1.67 10.46 -5.13
CA ILE A 107 -1.56 9.42 -6.16
C ILE A 107 -2.46 9.68 -7.36
N GLY A 108 -3.07 10.86 -7.44
CA GLY A 108 -3.83 11.31 -8.61
C GLY A 108 -5.21 10.67 -8.78
N VAL A 109 -5.84 10.24 -7.70
CA VAL A 109 -7.18 9.62 -7.78
C VAL A 109 -8.23 10.67 -8.12
N THR A 110 -9.07 10.38 -9.12
CA THR A 110 -10.23 11.20 -9.45
C THR A 110 -11.53 10.54 -8.99
N LYS A 111 -11.81 9.32 -9.45
CA LYS A 111 -13.07 8.61 -9.14
C LYS A 111 -12.88 7.17 -8.69
N GLU A 112 -11.93 6.48 -9.29
CA GLU A 112 -11.76 5.05 -9.08
C GLU A 112 -10.32 4.71 -8.76
N VAL A 113 -10.16 3.66 -7.96
CA VAL A 113 -8.85 3.09 -7.65
C VAL A 113 -8.82 1.64 -8.08
N ILE A 114 -7.60 1.12 -8.22
CA ILE A 114 -7.36 -0.31 -8.33
C ILE A 114 -6.63 -0.75 -7.07
N PHE A 115 -7.20 -1.74 -6.39
CA PHE A 115 -6.51 -2.47 -5.34
C PHE A 115 -5.76 -3.61 -6.00
N SER A 116 -4.46 -3.64 -5.88
CA SER A 116 -3.61 -4.67 -6.47
C SER A 116 -2.92 -5.47 -5.38
N GLY A 117 -3.20 -6.75 -5.28
CA GLY A 117 -2.53 -7.64 -4.34
C GLY A 117 -1.07 -7.80 -4.75
N ASN A 118 -0.17 -7.54 -3.83
CA ASN A 118 1.26 -7.61 -4.08
C ASN A 118 1.93 -8.43 -2.97
N ASP A 119 1.49 -9.69 -2.85
CA ASP A 119 1.97 -10.66 -1.88
C ASP A 119 1.70 -10.22 -0.44
N TYR A 120 2.69 -9.67 0.27
CA TYR A 120 2.58 -9.28 1.68
C TYR A 120 1.84 -7.95 1.92
N LYS A 121 1.51 -7.25 0.84
CA LYS A 121 0.83 -5.95 0.92
C LYS A 121 -0.17 -5.79 -0.21
N ILE A 122 -0.98 -4.75 -0.13
CA ILE A 122 -1.88 -4.33 -1.19
C ILE A 122 -1.37 -2.97 -1.67
N GLU A 123 -1.38 -2.75 -2.98
CA GLU A 123 -1.14 -1.43 -3.55
C GLU A 123 -2.46 -0.82 -3.99
N ILE A 124 -2.60 0.48 -3.77
CA ILE A 124 -3.77 1.23 -4.20
C ILE A 124 -3.32 2.26 -5.21
N TRP A 125 -3.84 2.15 -6.44
CA TRP A 125 -3.48 3.00 -7.56
C TRP A 125 -4.68 3.80 -8.04
N ALA A 126 -4.45 5.03 -8.50
CA ALA A 126 -5.44 5.68 -9.34
C ALA A 126 -5.63 4.80 -10.58
N LYS A 127 -6.89 4.55 -10.96
CA LYS A 127 -7.18 3.66 -12.08
C LYS A 127 -6.43 4.06 -13.36
N GLU A 128 -6.35 5.35 -13.63
CA GLU A 128 -5.70 5.91 -14.82
C GLU A 128 -4.20 5.64 -14.85
N ASN A 129 -3.58 5.42 -13.71
CA ASN A 129 -2.13 5.29 -13.58
C ASN A 129 -1.65 3.85 -13.37
N PHE A 130 -2.57 2.91 -13.20
CA PHE A 130 -2.21 1.54 -12.84
C PHE A 130 -1.33 0.88 -13.91
N GLU A 131 -1.77 0.90 -15.15
CA GLU A 131 -1.02 0.26 -16.24
C GLU A 131 0.32 0.91 -16.51
N SER A 132 0.37 2.24 -16.42
CA SER A 132 1.62 2.98 -16.65
C SER A 132 2.65 2.77 -15.54
N GLY A 133 2.21 2.28 -14.38
CA GLY A 133 3.09 1.95 -13.27
C GLY A 133 3.79 0.61 -13.42
N ILE A 134 3.40 -0.19 -14.43
CA ILE A 134 4.00 -1.49 -14.71
C ILE A 134 5.05 -1.32 -15.80
N ILE A 135 6.25 -1.82 -15.57
CA ILE A 135 7.34 -1.75 -16.55
C ILE A 135 7.00 -2.55 -17.80
N SER A 136 7.64 -2.22 -18.91
CA SER A 136 7.45 -2.96 -20.16
C SER A 136 7.94 -4.40 -19.99
N ASN A 137 7.43 -5.30 -20.83
CA ASN A 137 7.89 -6.69 -20.81
C ASN A 137 9.38 -6.78 -21.14
N GLU A 138 9.87 -5.94 -22.04
CA GLU A 138 11.29 -5.89 -22.40
C GLU A 138 12.17 -5.54 -21.19
N GLU A 139 11.79 -4.53 -20.43
CA GLU A 139 12.51 -4.15 -19.22
C GLU A 139 12.42 -5.24 -18.16
N PHE A 140 11.24 -5.84 -18.00
CA PHE A 140 11.02 -6.95 -17.08
C PHE A 140 11.97 -8.11 -17.38
N VAL A 141 12.06 -8.52 -18.65
CA VAL A 141 12.93 -9.62 -19.07
C VAL A 141 14.41 -9.27 -18.86
N SER A 142 14.78 -8.02 -19.15
CA SER A 142 16.15 -7.55 -18.93
C SER A 142 16.56 -7.67 -17.47
N ILE A 143 15.69 -7.24 -16.56
CA ILE A 143 15.95 -7.34 -15.12
C ILE A 143 15.98 -8.81 -14.69
N ALA A 144 15.06 -9.63 -15.19
CA ALA A 144 15.03 -11.07 -14.88
C ALA A 144 16.34 -11.75 -15.25
N ASN A 145 16.92 -11.40 -16.41
CA ASN A 145 18.20 -11.94 -16.85
C ASN A 145 19.34 -11.52 -15.92
N MET A 146 19.33 -10.28 -15.46
CA MET A 146 20.32 -9.79 -14.48
C MET A 146 20.24 -10.58 -13.17
N LEU A 147 19.03 -10.83 -12.71
CA LEU A 147 18.80 -11.54 -11.44
C LEU A 147 19.20 -13.01 -11.53
N SER A 148 18.98 -13.65 -12.68
CA SER A 148 19.30 -15.06 -12.87
C SER A 148 20.81 -15.33 -12.94
N ASP A 149 21.61 -14.30 -13.20
CA ASP A 149 23.08 -14.41 -13.28
C ASP A 149 23.75 -14.24 -11.91
N LEU A 150 22.98 -13.98 -10.86
CA LEU A 150 23.51 -13.78 -9.51
C LEU A 150 23.82 -15.09 -8.77
#